data_1f6660a3a42f9340341ec021ce744965
#
_entry.id   1f6660a3a42f9340341ec021ce744965
#
_cell.length_a   1.000
_cell.length_b   1.000
_cell.length_c   1.000
_cell.angle_alpha   90.00
_cell.angle_beta   90.00
_cell.angle_gamma   90.00
#
_symmetry.space_group_name_H-M   'P 1'
#
loop_
_entity.id
_entity.type
_entity.pdbx_description
1 polymer ?
#
loop_
_entity_poly.entity_id
_entity_poly.type
_entity_poly.pdbx_seq_one_letter_code
_entity_poly.pdbx_strand_id
1 'polypeptide(L)'
;MRTHHLAVIGGDGIGPDVTAAALAGVRAAADRYGFAIETTEFDLGAEAYLRSGVALDEASIEALRRHDAVLLGAVGDPRVTPGVLERGLIVGLRVAFAQSVNVRPVRLYPGVESPVAGVSPDNCDLVIIRENTEGLYTGGGSISHPGTPNAVAIQNSITTVPATTETVEFAFRLVSARRKRLTLCHKKNILVHAGQLWQDVVDEVATRYPDVEHDYVHADAMCLHLPLDPGRFDVVVTDNLFGDILSDLGATVQGGLGLAASANNNPRGTAPSMYEPVHGSAPDIAGKGWANPAAAALSAALCLAGLGERDGALALEAAAASVLAELPALAGPGMGGDTAEIGRRIADRVTDVDPAKIGDPERSLMTGLARLAPR
;
A
#
# COMPACT_ATOMS: atom_id res chain seq x y z
N MET A 1 -21.87 -14.13 13.71
CA MET A 1 -20.58 -13.41 13.77
C MET A 1 -19.95 -13.57 12.41
N ARG A 2 -19.48 -12.49 11.77
CA ARG A 2 -18.78 -12.60 10.49
C ARG A 2 -17.41 -13.22 10.74
N THR A 3 -16.97 -14.13 9.88
CA THR A 3 -15.65 -14.74 9.93
C THR A 3 -14.92 -14.44 8.63
N HIS A 4 -13.69 -13.95 8.72
CA HIS A 4 -12.83 -13.69 7.57
C HIS A 4 -11.63 -14.64 7.60
N HIS A 5 -11.32 -15.24 6.46
CA HIS A 5 -10.16 -16.11 6.26
C HIS A 5 -9.01 -15.31 5.66
N LEU A 6 -7.95 -15.12 6.43
CA LEU A 6 -6.81 -14.30 6.05
C LEU A 6 -5.60 -15.18 5.75
N ALA A 7 -5.11 -15.13 4.52
CA ALA A 7 -3.82 -15.70 4.17
C ALA A 7 -2.69 -14.81 4.68
N VAL A 8 -1.71 -15.38 5.35
CA VAL A 8 -0.58 -14.66 5.93
C VAL A 8 0.72 -15.12 5.30
N ILE A 9 1.46 -14.19 4.72
CA ILE A 9 2.80 -14.42 4.17
C ILE A 9 3.75 -13.55 4.98
N GLY A 10 4.45 -14.11 5.95
CA GLY A 10 5.46 -13.37 6.71
C GLY A 10 6.59 -12.86 5.81
N GLY A 11 7.04 -13.70 4.89
CA GLY A 11 8.11 -13.38 3.94
C GLY A 11 9.48 -13.39 4.60
N ASP A 12 10.30 -12.37 4.32
CA ASP A 12 11.73 -12.34 4.61
C ASP A 12 12.10 -11.23 5.61
N GLY A 13 13.28 -11.38 6.22
CA GLY A 13 13.89 -10.35 7.05
C GLY A 13 13.04 -9.92 8.25
N ILE A 14 12.61 -8.65 8.29
CA ILE A 14 11.73 -8.12 9.35
C ILE A 14 10.26 -8.51 9.14
N GLY A 15 9.90 -9.04 7.96
CA GLY A 15 8.52 -9.33 7.57
C GLY A 15 7.74 -10.17 8.59
N PRO A 16 8.25 -11.33 9.07
CA PRO A 16 7.57 -12.14 10.08
C PRO A 16 7.27 -11.37 11.37
N ASP A 17 8.22 -10.57 11.87
CA ASP A 17 8.07 -9.83 13.12
C ASP A 17 7.00 -8.75 13.01
N VAL A 18 7.02 -7.95 11.93
CA VAL A 18 6.04 -6.87 11.73
C VAL A 18 4.64 -7.41 11.42
N THR A 19 4.55 -8.56 10.73
CA THR A 19 3.28 -9.24 10.45
C THR A 19 2.64 -9.78 11.72
N ALA A 20 3.44 -10.41 12.59
CA ALA A 20 2.95 -10.89 13.88
C ALA A 20 2.40 -9.73 14.74
N ALA A 21 3.11 -8.60 14.76
CA ALA A 21 2.66 -7.38 15.44
C ALA A 21 1.34 -6.84 14.86
N ALA A 22 1.20 -6.79 13.53
CA ALA A 22 -0.01 -6.35 12.86
C ALA A 22 -1.21 -7.26 13.17
N LEU A 23 -1.01 -8.58 13.16
CA LEU A 23 -2.04 -9.57 13.48
C LEU A 23 -2.53 -9.46 14.94
N ALA A 24 -1.69 -9.08 15.88
CA ALA A 24 -2.13 -8.81 17.25
C ALA A 24 -3.16 -7.66 17.27
N GLY A 25 -2.91 -6.58 16.53
CA GLY A 25 -3.86 -5.47 16.39
C GLY A 25 -5.17 -5.88 15.70
N VAL A 26 -5.08 -6.71 14.64
CA VAL A 26 -6.27 -7.24 13.95
C VAL A 26 -7.15 -8.07 14.88
N ARG A 27 -6.54 -8.94 15.69
CA ARG A 27 -7.28 -9.75 16.68
C ARG A 27 -7.95 -8.89 17.75
N ALA A 28 -7.26 -7.89 18.28
CA ALA A 28 -7.83 -6.93 19.22
C ALA A 28 -9.04 -6.17 18.62
N ALA A 29 -8.96 -5.78 17.34
CA ALA A 29 -10.08 -5.18 16.63
C ALA A 29 -11.25 -6.16 16.44
N ALA A 30 -10.96 -7.42 16.11
CA ALA A 30 -11.96 -8.46 15.96
C ALA A 30 -12.72 -8.71 17.28
N ASP A 31 -12.00 -8.82 18.39
CA ASP A 31 -12.58 -8.99 19.72
C ASP A 31 -13.46 -7.78 20.12
N ARG A 32 -13.00 -6.55 19.85
CA ARG A 32 -13.73 -5.33 20.21
C ARG A 32 -15.00 -5.15 19.39
N TYR A 33 -14.98 -5.47 18.09
CA TYR A 33 -16.07 -5.16 17.16
C TYR A 33 -16.90 -6.37 16.73
N GLY A 34 -16.63 -7.56 17.28
CA GLY A 34 -17.51 -8.73 17.17
C GLY A 34 -17.47 -9.41 15.79
N PHE A 35 -16.27 -9.55 15.20
CA PHE A 35 -16.03 -10.42 14.05
C PHE A 35 -14.93 -11.44 14.39
N ALA A 36 -14.70 -12.42 13.52
CA ALA A 36 -13.65 -13.41 13.69
C ALA A 36 -12.64 -13.36 12.54
N ILE A 37 -11.38 -13.60 12.86
CA ILE A 37 -10.29 -13.76 11.88
C ILE A 37 -9.69 -15.14 12.03
N GLU A 38 -9.73 -15.92 10.96
CA GLU A 38 -9.01 -17.19 10.84
C GLU A 38 -7.81 -16.98 9.92
N THR A 39 -6.61 -17.36 10.39
CA THR A 39 -5.37 -17.15 9.65
C THR A 39 -4.79 -18.45 9.14
N THR A 40 -4.32 -18.47 7.89
CA THR A 40 -3.51 -19.55 7.31
C THR A 40 -2.16 -18.99 6.91
N GLU A 41 -1.09 -19.54 7.46
CA GLU A 41 0.27 -19.14 7.11
C GLU A 41 0.75 -19.83 5.84
N PHE A 42 1.44 -19.07 4.97
CA PHE A 42 2.05 -19.53 3.73
C PHE A 42 3.55 -19.28 3.77
N ASP A 43 4.31 -20.35 3.59
CA ASP A 43 5.78 -20.30 3.49
C ASP A 43 6.18 -19.88 2.08
N LEU A 44 6.14 -18.56 1.82
CA LEU A 44 6.53 -17.93 0.57
C LEU A 44 7.54 -16.82 0.87
N GLY A 45 8.61 -16.76 0.07
CA GLY A 45 9.73 -15.82 0.24
C GLY A 45 11.04 -16.44 -0.22
N ALA A 46 12.16 -15.85 0.21
CA ALA A 46 13.50 -16.24 -0.21
C ALA A 46 13.86 -17.68 0.18
N GLU A 47 13.56 -18.10 1.41
CA GLU A 47 13.87 -19.45 1.87
C GLU A 47 13.13 -20.51 1.06
N ALA A 48 11.84 -20.29 0.77
CA ALA A 48 11.05 -21.17 -0.09
C ALA A 48 11.62 -21.23 -1.51
N TYR A 49 11.97 -20.06 -2.07
CA TYR A 49 12.61 -19.97 -3.37
C TYR A 49 13.96 -20.69 -3.44
N LEU A 50 14.82 -20.50 -2.44
CA LEU A 50 16.15 -21.15 -2.39
C LEU A 50 16.06 -22.67 -2.29
N ARG A 51 14.98 -23.21 -1.69
CA ARG A 51 14.72 -24.64 -1.63
C ARG A 51 14.17 -25.23 -2.94
N SER A 52 13.28 -24.50 -3.60
CA SER A 52 12.48 -25.03 -4.73
C SER A 52 12.89 -24.49 -6.10
N GLY A 53 13.54 -23.32 -6.15
CA GLY A 53 13.80 -22.56 -7.38
C GLY A 53 12.55 -21.86 -7.95
N VAL A 54 11.41 -21.91 -7.25
CA VAL A 54 10.14 -21.32 -7.70
C VAL A 54 9.67 -20.32 -6.65
N ALA A 55 9.44 -19.06 -7.07
CA ALA A 55 9.00 -18.00 -6.16
C ALA A 55 7.49 -18.10 -5.84
N LEU A 56 6.69 -18.52 -6.80
CA LEU A 56 5.24 -18.70 -6.68
C LEU A 56 4.78 -19.77 -7.67
N ASP A 57 4.15 -20.81 -7.18
CA ASP A 57 3.58 -21.89 -8.01
C ASP A 57 2.05 -21.83 -8.07
N GLU A 58 1.47 -22.55 -9.02
CA GLU A 58 0.02 -22.57 -9.24
C GLU A 58 -0.74 -23.12 -8.03
N ALA A 59 -0.17 -24.10 -7.33
CA ALA A 59 -0.81 -24.67 -6.13
C ALA A 59 -0.92 -23.64 -5.01
N SER A 60 0.11 -22.82 -4.82
CA SER A 60 0.10 -21.70 -3.87
C SER A 60 -0.92 -20.62 -4.28
N ILE A 61 -0.99 -20.28 -5.59
CA ILE A 61 -1.99 -19.32 -6.10
C ILE A 61 -3.40 -19.83 -5.80
N GLU A 62 -3.72 -21.08 -6.11
CA GLU A 62 -5.04 -21.65 -5.87
C GLU A 62 -5.37 -21.79 -4.38
N ALA A 63 -4.38 -22.06 -3.54
CA ALA A 63 -4.56 -22.07 -2.09
C ALA A 63 -4.85 -20.66 -1.53
N LEU A 64 -4.08 -19.66 -1.95
CA LEU A 64 -4.28 -18.26 -1.57
C LEU A 64 -5.63 -17.71 -2.04
N ARG A 65 -6.09 -18.10 -3.23
CA ARG A 65 -7.38 -17.67 -3.83
C ARG A 65 -8.60 -18.01 -2.98
N ARG A 66 -8.50 -18.97 -2.06
CA ARG A 66 -9.61 -19.38 -1.18
C ARG A 66 -9.80 -18.50 0.05
N HIS A 67 -8.93 -17.50 0.22
CA HIS A 67 -8.98 -16.57 1.35
C HIS A 67 -9.67 -15.26 0.94
N ASP A 68 -10.19 -14.53 1.93
CA ASP A 68 -10.85 -13.25 1.72
C ASP A 68 -9.84 -12.13 1.45
N ALA A 69 -8.64 -12.25 2.04
CA ALA A 69 -7.54 -11.30 1.84
C ALA A 69 -6.18 -11.95 2.10
N VAL A 70 -5.11 -11.30 1.62
CA VAL A 70 -3.72 -11.66 1.88
C VAL A 70 -3.05 -10.55 2.68
N LEU A 71 -2.42 -10.90 3.79
CA LEU A 71 -1.52 -10.02 4.54
C LEU A 71 -0.08 -10.46 4.28
N LEU A 72 0.73 -9.60 3.67
CA LEU A 72 2.13 -9.84 3.37
C LEU A 72 3.00 -8.96 4.25
N GLY A 73 4.08 -9.52 4.80
CA GLY A 73 5.06 -8.78 5.61
C GLY A 73 6.07 -8.05 4.74
N ALA A 74 7.09 -8.75 4.27
CA ALA A 74 8.10 -8.18 3.38
C ALA A 74 8.80 -9.28 2.58
N VAL A 75 9.35 -8.93 1.43
CA VAL A 75 10.05 -9.88 0.53
C VAL A 75 11.40 -9.30 0.13
N GLY A 76 12.39 -10.17 0.06
CA GLY A 76 13.74 -9.85 -0.43
C GLY A 76 14.86 -10.40 0.47
N ASP A 77 15.87 -10.98 -0.16
CA ASP A 77 17.05 -11.53 0.53
C ASP A 77 18.27 -11.33 -0.36
N PRO A 78 19.41 -10.86 0.18
CA PRO A 78 20.63 -10.63 -0.60
C PRO A 78 21.23 -11.89 -1.25
N ARG A 79 20.81 -13.09 -0.82
CA ARG A 79 21.19 -14.37 -1.44
C ARG A 79 20.45 -14.65 -2.74
N VAL A 80 19.36 -13.95 -3.01
CA VAL A 80 18.56 -14.08 -4.23
C VAL A 80 18.88 -12.95 -5.19
N THR A 81 18.96 -13.25 -6.49
CA THR A 81 19.19 -12.23 -7.51
C THR A 81 18.10 -11.15 -7.43
N PRO A 82 18.47 -9.85 -7.39
CA PRO A 82 17.49 -8.76 -7.34
C PRO A 82 16.43 -8.85 -8.43
N GLY A 83 15.20 -8.62 -8.07
CA GLY A 83 14.04 -8.66 -8.97
C GLY A 83 13.42 -10.04 -9.14
N VAL A 84 14.04 -11.13 -8.69
CA VAL A 84 13.45 -12.49 -8.81
C VAL A 84 12.23 -12.65 -7.91
N LEU A 85 12.36 -12.29 -6.65
CA LEU A 85 11.25 -12.42 -5.69
C LEU A 85 10.19 -11.34 -5.91
N GLU A 86 10.60 -10.11 -6.17
CA GLU A 86 9.69 -9.00 -6.43
C GLU A 86 8.80 -9.29 -7.63
N ARG A 87 9.38 -9.78 -8.74
CA ARG A 87 8.61 -10.14 -9.95
C ARG A 87 7.87 -11.46 -9.80
N GLY A 88 8.53 -12.46 -9.24
CA GLY A 88 7.99 -13.82 -9.17
C GLY A 88 6.88 -13.96 -8.12
N LEU A 89 7.01 -13.30 -6.97
CA LEU A 89 6.02 -13.39 -5.89
C LEU A 89 5.08 -12.17 -5.87
N ILE A 90 5.59 -10.95 -5.67
CA ILE A 90 4.73 -9.78 -5.46
C ILE A 90 3.97 -9.44 -6.75
N VAL A 91 4.68 -9.20 -7.86
CA VAL A 91 4.04 -8.91 -9.15
C VAL A 91 3.24 -10.11 -9.65
N GLY A 92 3.75 -11.34 -9.41
CA GLY A 92 3.03 -12.57 -9.72
C GLY A 92 1.65 -12.64 -9.06
N LEU A 93 1.55 -12.33 -7.77
CA LEU A 93 0.26 -12.28 -7.04
C LEU A 93 -0.65 -11.15 -7.55
N ARG A 94 -0.10 -9.96 -7.83
CA ARG A 94 -0.88 -8.84 -8.39
C ARG A 94 -1.55 -9.21 -9.69
N VAL A 95 -0.82 -9.90 -10.57
CA VAL A 95 -1.35 -10.36 -11.87
C VAL A 95 -2.33 -11.52 -11.68
N ALA A 96 -1.97 -12.55 -10.90
CA ALA A 96 -2.81 -13.73 -10.68
C ALA A 96 -4.17 -13.42 -10.04
N PHE A 97 -4.22 -12.36 -9.20
CA PHE A 97 -5.42 -11.92 -8.50
C PHE A 97 -6.03 -10.65 -9.07
N ALA A 98 -5.58 -10.18 -10.24
CA ALA A 98 -6.06 -8.96 -10.88
C ALA A 98 -6.12 -7.78 -9.89
N GLN A 99 -5.07 -7.59 -9.10
CA GLN A 99 -4.95 -6.51 -8.13
C GLN A 99 -4.51 -5.23 -8.84
N SER A 100 -5.39 -4.71 -9.66
CA SER A 100 -5.11 -3.62 -10.62
C SER A 100 -4.93 -2.25 -9.97
N VAL A 101 -5.35 -2.07 -8.71
CA VAL A 101 -5.33 -0.79 -8.01
C VAL A 101 -4.50 -0.88 -6.74
N ASN A 102 -3.44 -0.09 -6.65
CA ASN A 102 -2.65 0.03 -5.43
C ASN A 102 -2.99 1.34 -4.71
N VAL A 103 -3.43 1.22 -3.47
CA VAL A 103 -3.76 2.36 -2.59
C VAL A 103 -2.59 2.61 -1.65
N ARG A 104 -2.02 3.80 -1.73
CA ARG A 104 -0.87 4.25 -0.94
C ARG A 104 -1.23 5.54 -0.17
N PRO A 105 -1.62 5.45 1.11
CA PRO A 105 -1.87 6.64 1.92
C PRO A 105 -0.57 7.38 2.22
N VAL A 106 -0.65 8.71 2.22
CA VAL A 106 0.40 9.61 2.71
C VAL A 106 -0.23 10.49 3.76
N ARG A 107 0.00 10.14 5.02
CA ARG A 107 -0.62 10.83 6.16
C ARG A 107 0.39 10.99 7.30
N LEU A 108 0.58 12.24 7.72
CA LEU A 108 1.36 12.53 8.92
C LEU A 108 0.43 12.46 10.14
N TYR A 109 0.76 11.59 11.09
CA TYR A 109 -0.02 11.44 12.31
C TYR A 109 0.38 12.45 13.40
N PRO A 110 -0.54 12.86 14.28
CA PRO A 110 -0.22 13.70 15.43
C PRO A 110 0.93 13.12 16.28
N GLY A 111 1.89 13.94 16.65
CA GLY A 111 3.07 13.54 17.42
C GLY A 111 4.22 12.95 16.61
N VAL A 112 4.01 12.71 15.32
CA VAL A 112 5.08 12.29 14.38
C VAL A 112 5.67 13.53 13.71
N GLU A 113 7.00 13.61 13.62
CA GLU A 113 7.71 14.68 12.93
C GLU A 113 7.99 14.31 11.47
N SER A 114 7.68 15.23 10.55
CA SER A 114 8.13 15.13 9.18
C SER A 114 9.57 15.67 9.04
N PRO A 115 10.43 15.04 8.23
CA PRO A 115 11.72 15.62 7.88
C PRO A 115 11.62 16.87 6.99
N VAL A 116 10.41 17.18 6.51
CA VAL A 116 10.15 18.30 5.61
C VAL A 116 9.54 19.47 6.42
N ALA A 117 10.23 20.61 6.41
CA ALA A 117 9.76 21.81 7.11
C ALA A 117 8.39 22.28 6.60
N GLY A 118 7.50 22.65 7.52
CA GLY A 118 6.16 23.15 7.21
C GLY A 118 5.10 22.06 6.98
N VAL A 119 5.48 20.80 6.98
CA VAL A 119 4.54 19.68 6.93
C VAL A 119 4.05 19.38 8.36
N SER A 120 2.74 19.25 8.50
CA SER A 120 2.06 18.98 9.76
C SER A 120 0.89 18.00 9.56
N PRO A 121 0.33 17.41 10.62
CA PRO A 121 -0.86 16.57 10.52
C PRO A 121 -2.07 17.26 9.88
N ASP A 122 -2.15 18.59 9.95
CA ASP A 122 -3.26 19.36 9.40
C ASP A 122 -3.19 19.52 7.87
N ASN A 123 -1.98 19.39 7.28
CA ASN A 123 -1.76 19.59 5.85
C ASN A 123 -1.21 18.35 5.12
N CYS A 124 -1.04 17.22 5.78
CA CYS A 124 -0.53 16.00 5.16
C CYS A 124 -1.51 14.80 5.37
N ASP A 125 -2.52 14.74 4.51
CA ASP A 125 -3.47 13.64 4.40
C ASP A 125 -3.94 13.51 2.96
N LEU A 126 -3.23 12.73 2.15
CA LEU A 126 -3.58 12.42 0.77
C LEU A 126 -3.42 10.94 0.48
N VAL A 127 -3.96 10.50 -0.66
CA VAL A 127 -3.86 9.11 -1.10
C VAL A 127 -3.38 9.06 -2.54
N ILE A 128 -2.38 8.25 -2.81
CA ILE A 128 -1.93 7.93 -4.16
C ILE A 128 -2.62 6.64 -4.60
N ILE A 129 -3.37 6.71 -5.69
CA ILE A 129 -3.99 5.57 -6.38
C ILE A 129 -3.13 5.27 -7.59
N ARG A 130 -2.39 4.16 -7.51
CA ARG A 130 -1.44 3.69 -8.50
C ARG A 130 -2.05 2.55 -9.31
N GLU A 131 -2.01 2.62 -10.64
CA GLU A 131 -2.21 1.47 -11.49
C GLU A 131 -1.13 0.43 -11.16
N ASN A 132 -1.47 -0.86 -11.07
CA ASN A 132 -0.64 -1.84 -10.38
C ASN A 132 -0.21 -3.06 -11.21
N THR A 133 -0.64 -3.16 -12.47
CA THR A 133 -0.47 -4.36 -13.31
C THR A 133 0.16 -4.11 -14.67
N GLU A 134 0.19 -2.86 -15.11
CA GLU A 134 0.66 -2.46 -16.43
C GLU A 134 1.91 -1.55 -16.38
N GLY A 135 2.12 -0.76 -17.40
CA GLY A 135 3.26 0.14 -17.55
C GLY A 135 4.55 -0.61 -17.87
N LEU A 136 5.65 -0.15 -17.29
CA LEU A 136 6.97 -0.78 -17.41
C LEU A 136 7.09 -2.08 -16.60
N TYR A 137 6.16 -2.35 -15.69
CA TYR A 137 6.15 -3.54 -14.83
C TYR A 137 5.70 -4.81 -15.57
N THR A 138 5.14 -4.69 -16.78
CA THR A 138 4.80 -5.85 -17.63
C THR A 138 6.01 -6.68 -18.04
N GLY A 139 7.24 -6.12 -17.90
CA GLY A 139 8.49 -6.81 -18.20
C GLY A 139 8.76 -6.99 -19.70
N GLY A 140 7.92 -6.43 -20.58
CA GLY A 140 8.10 -6.51 -22.03
C GLY A 140 9.35 -5.76 -22.48
N GLY A 141 10.22 -6.42 -23.24
CA GLY A 141 11.44 -5.80 -23.76
C GLY A 141 12.46 -6.81 -24.22
N SER A 142 13.61 -6.31 -24.64
CA SER A 142 14.73 -7.15 -25.08
C SER A 142 16.07 -6.41 -24.95
N ILE A 143 17.16 -7.16 -24.94
CA ILE A 143 18.50 -6.61 -25.10
C ILE A 143 19.18 -7.27 -26.29
N SER A 144 19.68 -6.45 -27.22
CA SER A 144 20.48 -6.90 -28.36
C SER A 144 21.97 -6.70 -28.05
N HIS A 145 22.83 -7.62 -28.52
CA HIS A 145 24.29 -7.58 -28.33
C HIS A 145 24.73 -7.42 -26.84
N PRO A 146 24.14 -8.22 -25.91
CA PRO A 146 24.46 -8.06 -24.48
C PRO A 146 25.95 -8.27 -24.20
N GLY A 147 26.51 -7.51 -23.26
CA GLY A 147 27.93 -7.59 -22.88
C GLY A 147 28.89 -6.97 -23.88
N THR A 148 28.42 -6.29 -24.92
CA THR A 148 29.27 -5.61 -25.90
C THR A 148 29.08 -4.09 -25.84
N PRO A 149 30.03 -3.29 -26.39
CA PRO A 149 29.86 -1.82 -26.53
C PRO A 149 28.67 -1.39 -27.40
N ASN A 150 28.11 -2.31 -28.18
CA ASN A 150 26.98 -2.07 -29.08
C ASN A 150 25.64 -2.61 -28.47
N ALA A 151 25.60 -2.89 -27.20
CA ALA A 151 24.38 -3.34 -26.55
C ALA A 151 23.23 -2.31 -26.67
N VAL A 152 22.04 -2.77 -27.04
CA VAL A 152 20.82 -1.96 -27.11
C VAL A 152 19.76 -2.60 -26.25
N ALA A 153 19.24 -1.88 -25.26
CA ALA A 153 18.12 -2.31 -24.43
C ALA A 153 16.83 -1.62 -24.88
N ILE A 154 15.77 -2.40 -25.03
CA ILE A 154 14.42 -1.92 -25.30
C ILE A 154 13.53 -2.36 -24.12
N GLN A 155 12.81 -1.40 -23.54
CA GLN A 155 11.80 -1.67 -22.50
C GLN A 155 10.48 -1.08 -22.96
N ASN A 156 9.43 -1.91 -23.05
CA ASN A 156 8.11 -1.49 -23.48
C ASN A 156 7.27 -1.09 -22.28
N SER A 157 6.52 -0.01 -22.40
CA SER A 157 5.45 0.37 -21.49
C SER A 157 4.10 0.12 -22.15
N ILE A 158 3.21 -0.58 -21.47
CA ILE A 158 1.86 -0.90 -21.95
C ILE A 158 0.86 -0.14 -21.09
N THR A 159 -0.10 0.51 -21.75
CA THR A 159 -1.21 1.20 -21.09
C THR A 159 -2.48 0.85 -21.86
N THR A 160 -3.47 0.32 -21.16
CA THR A 160 -4.74 -0.06 -21.78
C THR A 160 -5.91 0.73 -21.20
N VAL A 161 -6.94 0.95 -22.00
CA VAL A 161 -8.18 1.60 -21.54
C VAL A 161 -8.82 0.83 -20.37
N PRO A 162 -8.95 -0.52 -20.40
CA PRO A 162 -9.58 -1.25 -19.30
C PRO A 162 -8.88 -1.05 -17.93
N ALA A 163 -7.55 -1.20 -17.86
CA ALA A 163 -6.81 -1.05 -16.60
C ALA A 163 -6.80 0.39 -16.11
N THR A 164 -6.61 1.36 -17.04
CA THR A 164 -6.68 2.79 -16.71
C THR A 164 -8.06 3.16 -16.18
N THR A 165 -9.15 2.71 -16.85
CA THR A 165 -10.52 2.99 -16.41
C THR A 165 -10.80 2.43 -15.03
N GLU A 166 -10.40 1.18 -14.75
CA GLU A 166 -10.61 0.56 -13.45
C GLU A 166 -9.92 1.34 -12.33
N THR A 167 -8.68 1.79 -12.57
CA THR A 167 -7.91 2.59 -11.61
C THR A 167 -8.53 3.98 -11.40
N VAL A 168 -8.93 4.64 -12.47
CA VAL A 168 -9.54 5.98 -12.44
C VAL A 168 -10.92 5.93 -11.77
N GLU A 169 -11.76 4.95 -12.09
CA GLU A 169 -13.06 4.78 -11.44
C GLU A 169 -12.93 4.53 -9.94
N PHE A 170 -11.97 3.70 -9.53
CA PHE A 170 -11.69 3.49 -8.12
C PHE A 170 -11.30 4.81 -7.44
N ALA A 171 -10.43 5.61 -8.05
CA ALA A 171 -10.00 6.91 -7.54
C ALA A 171 -11.18 7.89 -7.39
N PHE A 172 -12.07 7.99 -8.40
CA PHE A 172 -13.26 8.84 -8.34
C PHE A 172 -14.25 8.39 -7.26
N ARG A 173 -14.46 7.08 -7.11
CA ARG A 173 -15.31 6.54 -6.03
C ARG A 173 -14.73 6.87 -4.66
N LEU A 174 -13.42 6.73 -4.48
CA LEU A 174 -12.75 7.02 -3.22
C LEU A 174 -12.81 8.52 -2.89
N VAL A 175 -12.45 9.39 -3.82
CA VAL A 175 -12.39 10.83 -3.60
C VAL A 175 -13.77 11.43 -3.31
N SER A 176 -14.84 10.83 -3.82
CA SER A 176 -16.22 11.24 -3.53
C SER A 176 -16.58 11.13 -2.04
N ALA A 177 -15.92 10.22 -1.32
CA ALA A 177 -16.06 10.06 0.14
C ALA A 177 -15.05 10.92 0.95
N ARG A 178 -14.16 11.66 0.27
CA ARG A 178 -13.13 12.49 0.89
C ARG A 178 -13.37 13.98 0.59
N ARG A 179 -12.33 14.73 0.21
CA ARG A 179 -12.41 16.19 -0.03
C ARG A 179 -12.82 16.58 -1.46
N LYS A 180 -13.12 15.58 -2.32
CA LYS A 180 -13.60 15.74 -3.69
C LYS A 180 -12.63 16.45 -4.64
N ARG A 181 -11.32 16.25 -4.46
CA ARG A 181 -10.27 16.79 -5.33
C ARG A 181 -9.40 15.66 -5.87
N LEU A 182 -9.51 15.37 -7.16
CA LEU A 182 -8.70 14.36 -7.87
C LEU A 182 -7.62 15.04 -8.70
N THR A 183 -6.38 14.59 -8.57
CA THR A 183 -5.27 15.03 -9.43
C THR A 183 -4.77 13.86 -10.28
N LEU A 184 -4.84 13.98 -11.62
CA LEU A 184 -4.12 13.10 -12.51
C LEU A 184 -2.64 13.48 -12.52
N CYS A 185 -1.76 12.57 -12.12
CA CYS A 185 -0.32 12.75 -12.24
C CYS A 185 0.23 11.87 -13.37
N HIS A 186 0.83 12.49 -14.38
CA HIS A 186 1.45 11.78 -15.51
C HIS A 186 2.50 12.65 -16.21
N LYS A 187 3.24 12.13 -17.20
CA LYS A 187 4.19 12.90 -17.99
C LYS A 187 3.74 13.01 -19.45
N LYS A 188 2.52 13.50 -19.70
CA LYS A 188 1.89 13.50 -21.05
C LYS A 188 2.62 14.31 -22.11
N ASN A 189 3.48 15.25 -21.73
CA ASN A 189 4.31 15.99 -22.68
C ASN A 189 5.49 15.18 -23.25
N ILE A 190 5.83 14.03 -22.64
CA ILE A 190 6.88 13.11 -23.10
C ILE A 190 6.26 11.77 -23.48
N LEU A 191 5.45 11.18 -22.61
CA LEU A 191 4.73 9.93 -22.85
C LEU A 191 3.39 10.23 -23.53
N VAL A 192 3.47 10.76 -24.76
CA VAL A 192 2.33 11.40 -25.45
C VAL A 192 1.15 10.46 -25.59
N HIS A 193 1.38 9.22 -26.04
CA HIS A 193 0.29 8.26 -26.27
C HIS A 193 -0.35 7.76 -24.97
N ALA A 194 0.47 7.31 -24.03
CA ALA A 194 -0.04 6.86 -22.73
C ALA A 194 -0.69 8.01 -21.95
N GLY A 195 -0.05 9.19 -21.94
CA GLY A 195 -0.57 10.37 -21.25
C GLY A 195 -1.89 10.88 -21.83
N GLN A 196 -2.09 10.79 -23.14
CA GLN A 196 -3.36 11.14 -23.78
C GLN A 196 -4.44 10.14 -23.37
N LEU A 197 -4.15 8.82 -23.41
CA LEU A 197 -5.10 7.79 -23.00
C LEU A 197 -5.54 8.00 -21.54
N TRP A 198 -4.61 8.27 -20.62
CA TRP A 198 -4.92 8.57 -19.21
C TRP A 198 -5.83 9.80 -19.08
N GLN A 199 -5.54 10.90 -19.85
CA GLN A 199 -6.36 12.10 -19.83
C GLN A 199 -7.78 11.82 -20.34
N ASP A 200 -7.90 11.15 -21.49
CA ASP A 200 -9.19 10.83 -22.10
C ASP A 200 -10.06 9.99 -21.16
N VAL A 201 -9.46 9.01 -20.46
CA VAL A 201 -10.18 8.19 -19.49
C VAL A 201 -10.61 9.00 -18.27
N VAL A 202 -9.74 9.87 -17.74
CA VAL A 202 -10.11 10.75 -16.61
C VAL A 202 -11.26 11.67 -17.00
N ASP A 203 -11.20 12.29 -18.17
CA ASP A 203 -12.23 13.22 -18.65
C ASP A 203 -13.58 12.49 -18.88
N GLU A 204 -13.55 11.26 -19.41
CA GLU A 204 -14.75 10.43 -19.58
C GLU A 204 -15.36 10.07 -18.22
N VAL A 205 -14.56 9.52 -17.29
CA VAL A 205 -15.02 9.09 -15.95
C VAL A 205 -15.56 10.27 -15.17
N ALA A 206 -14.91 11.44 -15.24
CA ALA A 206 -15.33 12.67 -14.54
C ALA A 206 -16.76 13.08 -14.86
N THR A 207 -17.28 12.78 -16.07
CA THR A 207 -18.66 13.09 -16.46
C THR A 207 -19.70 12.45 -15.52
N ARG A 208 -19.35 11.34 -14.86
CA ARG A 208 -20.20 10.60 -13.91
C ARG A 208 -20.10 11.13 -12.48
N TYR A 209 -19.12 12.01 -12.21
CA TYR A 209 -18.82 12.57 -10.88
C TYR A 209 -18.76 14.10 -10.91
N PRO A 210 -19.86 14.80 -11.24
CA PRO A 210 -19.88 16.25 -11.47
C PRO A 210 -19.51 17.08 -10.22
N ASP A 211 -19.57 16.48 -9.02
CA ASP A 211 -19.21 17.13 -7.76
C ASP A 211 -17.71 17.00 -7.41
N VAL A 212 -16.92 16.29 -8.22
CA VAL A 212 -15.49 16.08 -8.00
C VAL A 212 -14.70 17.05 -8.87
N GLU A 213 -13.93 17.92 -8.25
CA GLU A 213 -12.95 18.75 -8.96
C GLU A 213 -11.77 17.88 -9.40
N HIS A 214 -11.32 18.05 -10.64
CA HIS A 214 -10.13 17.33 -11.09
C HIS A 214 -9.17 18.25 -11.86
N ASP A 215 -7.89 17.99 -11.70
CA ASP A 215 -6.81 18.70 -12.37
C ASP A 215 -5.71 17.72 -12.84
N TYR A 216 -4.71 18.29 -13.50
CA TYR A 216 -3.55 17.56 -14.01
C TYR A 216 -2.24 18.18 -13.52
N VAL A 217 -1.31 17.34 -13.07
CA VAL A 217 0.05 17.74 -12.67
C VAL A 217 1.08 16.86 -13.36
N HIS A 218 2.14 17.44 -13.95
CA HIS A 218 3.27 16.67 -14.45
C HIS A 218 4.03 15.98 -13.30
N ALA A 219 4.52 14.77 -13.53
CA ALA A 219 5.19 13.96 -12.52
C ALA A 219 6.41 14.66 -11.87
N ASP A 220 7.20 15.40 -12.66
CA ASP A 220 8.32 16.21 -12.13
C ASP A 220 7.84 17.38 -11.26
N ALA A 221 6.75 18.06 -11.66
CA ALA A 221 6.14 19.08 -10.85
C ALA A 221 5.51 18.51 -9.56
N MET A 222 4.93 17.31 -9.64
CA MET A 222 4.41 16.59 -8.46
C MET A 222 5.52 16.32 -7.43
N CYS A 223 6.72 15.93 -7.88
CA CYS A 223 7.87 15.74 -6.98
C CYS A 223 8.27 17.03 -6.23
N LEU A 224 7.98 18.21 -6.79
CA LEU A 224 8.20 19.49 -6.11
C LEU A 224 7.03 19.86 -5.19
N HIS A 225 5.80 19.69 -5.65
CA HIS A 225 4.61 20.11 -4.91
C HIS A 225 4.33 19.21 -3.71
N LEU A 226 4.51 17.90 -3.84
CA LEU A 226 4.18 16.95 -2.77
C LEU A 226 4.90 17.24 -1.44
N PRO A 227 6.21 17.50 -1.40
CA PRO A 227 6.87 17.87 -0.15
C PRO A 227 6.63 19.31 0.29
N LEU A 228 6.39 20.26 -0.65
CA LEU A 228 6.25 21.67 -0.31
C LEU A 228 4.84 22.05 0.14
N ASP A 229 3.83 21.41 -0.42
CA ASP A 229 2.40 21.68 -0.15
C ASP A 229 1.56 20.42 -0.31
N PRO A 230 1.73 19.40 0.57
CA PRO A 230 0.97 18.16 0.48
C PRO A 230 -0.55 18.38 0.63
N GLY A 231 -0.97 19.43 1.35
CA GLY A 231 -2.38 19.80 1.57
C GLY A 231 -3.14 20.18 0.30
N ARG A 232 -2.43 20.52 -0.75
CA ARG A 232 -2.99 20.74 -2.07
C ARG A 232 -3.71 19.51 -2.63
N PHE A 233 -3.26 18.30 -2.29
CA PHE A 233 -3.71 17.03 -2.86
C PHE A 233 -4.66 16.29 -1.93
N ASP A 234 -5.70 15.67 -2.48
CA ASP A 234 -6.60 14.76 -1.77
C ASP A 234 -6.41 13.32 -2.27
N VAL A 235 -6.75 13.07 -3.55
CA VAL A 235 -6.47 11.80 -4.21
C VAL A 235 -5.67 12.08 -5.48
N VAL A 236 -4.52 11.43 -5.59
CA VAL A 236 -3.67 11.47 -6.80
C VAL A 236 -3.82 10.14 -7.51
N VAL A 237 -4.23 10.16 -8.78
CA VAL A 237 -4.27 8.95 -9.63
C VAL A 237 -3.15 8.99 -10.64
N THR A 238 -2.46 7.86 -10.86
CA THR A 238 -1.26 7.82 -11.69
C THR A 238 -0.96 6.41 -12.20
N ASP A 239 -0.05 6.33 -13.18
CA ASP A 239 0.45 5.05 -13.69
C ASP A 239 1.32 4.30 -12.65
N ASN A 240 1.72 3.09 -13.03
CA ASN A 240 2.45 2.18 -12.16
C ASN A 240 3.81 2.76 -11.73
N LEU A 241 4.61 3.26 -12.65
CA LEU A 241 5.97 3.74 -12.34
C LEU A 241 5.95 5.03 -11.52
N PHE A 242 5.18 6.03 -11.94
CA PHE A 242 5.11 7.28 -11.19
C PHE A 242 4.48 7.07 -9.82
N GLY A 243 3.50 6.18 -9.71
CA GLY A 243 2.88 5.83 -8.43
C GLY A 243 3.86 5.21 -7.45
N ASP A 244 4.80 4.39 -7.92
CA ASP A 244 5.87 3.83 -7.10
C ASP A 244 6.78 4.93 -6.54
N ILE A 245 7.33 5.75 -7.44
CA ILE A 245 8.24 6.83 -7.08
C ILE A 245 7.58 7.85 -6.13
N LEU A 246 6.37 8.27 -6.47
CA LEU A 246 5.66 9.29 -5.69
C LEU A 246 5.24 8.79 -4.30
N SER A 247 4.93 7.50 -4.16
CA SER A 247 4.58 6.94 -2.85
C SER A 247 5.78 6.85 -1.91
N ASP A 248 6.98 6.61 -2.42
CA ASP A 248 8.21 6.63 -1.62
C ASP A 248 8.60 8.05 -1.19
N LEU A 249 8.41 9.01 -2.10
CA LEU A 249 8.51 10.43 -1.74
C LEU A 249 7.48 10.81 -0.67
N GLY A 250 6.23 10.38 -0.83
CA GLY A 250 5.17 10.56 0.15
C GLY A 250 5.48 9.91 1.50
N ALA A 251 6.06 8.71 1.47
CA ALA A 251 6.53 8.03 2.68
C ALA A 251 7.57 8.87 3.45
N THR A 252 8.48 9.53 2.73
CA THR A 252 9.42 10.47 3.34
C THR A 252 8.70 11.65 3.97
N VAL A 253 7.75 12.25 3.27
CA VAL A 253 6.97 13.41 3.75
C VAL A 253 6.19 13.08 5.03
N GLN A 254 5.62 11.87 5.14
CA GLN A 254 4.84 11.44 6.32
C GLN A 254 5.68 10.92 7.51
N GLY A 255 7.03 10.97 7.44
CA GLY A 255 7.90 10.57 8.56
C GLY A 255 8.73 9.31 8.30
N GLY A 256 8.59 8.65 7.15
CA GLY A 256 9.45 7.53 6.72
C GLY A 256 8.70 6.26 6.33
N LEU A 257 9.45 5.33 5.71
CA LEU A 257 8.91 4.05 5.20
C LEU A 257 8.29 3.17 6.27
N GLY A 258 8.72 3.27 7.55
CA GLY A 258 8.13 2.52 8.67
C GLY A 258 6.68 2.90 8.99
N LEU A 259 6.11 3.93 8.32
CA LEU A 259 4.72 4.37 8.42
C LEU A 259 3.93 4.14 7.12
N ALA A 260 4.60 3.71 6.06
CA ALA A 260 4.00 3.63 4.74
C ALA A 260 3.25 2.30 4.54
N ALA A 261 1.93 2.38 4.52
CA ALA A 261 1.03 1.26 4.26
C ALA A 261 0.66 1.15 2.77
N SER A 262 0.26 -0.03 2.35
CA SER A 262 -0.15 -0.30 0.98
C SER A 262 -1.27 -1.33 0.91
N ALA A 263 -2.20 -1.14 -0.03
CA ALA A 263 -3.21 -2.12 -0.38
C ALA A 263 -3.22 -2.36 -1.89
N ASN A 264 -3.01 -3.61 -2.31
CA ASN A 264 -3.15 -4.06 -3.69
C ASN A 264 -4.56 -4.62 -3.85
N ASN A 265 -5.44 -3.84 -4.45
CA ASN A 265 -6.85 -4.17 -4.50
C ASN A 265 -7.23 -4.85 -5.83
N ASN A 266 -8.07 -5.89 -5.72
CA ASN A 266 -8.91 -6.37 -6.79
C ASN A 266 -10.27 -5.65 -6.69
N PRO A 267 -10.54 -4.59 -7.46
CA PRO A 267 -11.77 -3.81 -7.32
C PRO A 267 -13.04 -4.57 -7.68
N ARG A 268 -12.90 -5.70 -8.39
CA ARG A 268 -14.01 -6.55 -8.84
C ARG A 268 -14.43 -7.57 -7.78
N GLY A 269 -13.60 -7.80 -6.74
CA GLY A 269 -13.87 -8.80 -5.71
C GLY A 269 -13.82 -10.25 -6.22
N THR A 270 -13.14 -10.53 -7.34
CA THR A 270 -13.07 -11.86 -7.95
C THR A 270 -11.91 -12.71 -7.42
N ALA A 271 -11.03 -12.09 -6.66
CA ALA A 271 -9.89 -12.72 -6.00
C ALA A 271 -9.47 -11.88 -4.79
N PRO A 272 -8.69 -12.43 -3.84
CA PRO A 272 -8.28 -11.68 -2.67
C PRO A 272 -7.42 -10.46 -3.01
N SER A 273 -7.67 -9.36 -2.31
CA SER A 273 -6.76 -8.21 -2.25
C SER A 273 -5.59 -8.53 -1.32
N MET A 274 -4.43 -7.87 -1.54
CA MET A 274 -3.23 -8.06 -0.74
C MET A 274 -2.82 -6.77 -0.07
N TYR A 275 -2.46 -6.86 1.21
CA TYR A 275 -2.11 -5.72 2.06
C TYR A 275 -0.70 -5.93 2.60
N GLU A 276 0.17 -4.93 2.42
CA GLU A 276 1.59 -5.04 2.73
C GLU A 276 2.17 -3.67 3.13
N PRO A 277 3.14 -3.58 4.02
CA PRO A 277 3.91 -2.35 4.18
C PRO A 277 4.72 -2.05 2.91
N VAL A 278 5.03 -0.77 2.67
CA VAL A 278 5.82 -0.34 1.51
C VAL A 278 7.30 -0.72 1.67
N HIS A 279 7.79 -0.79 2.92
CA HIS A 279 9.18 -1.17 3.20
C HIS A 279 9.49 -2.62 2.79
N GLY A 280 10.73 -2.87 2.39
CA GLY A 280 11.24 -4.23 2.13
C GLY A 280 11.61 -5.00 3.40
N SER A 281 12.35 -6.07 3.20
CA SER A 281 12.75 -7.03 4.23
C SER A 281 13.80 -6.54 5.24
N ALA A 282 14.52 -5.45 4.93
CA ALA A 282 15.55 -4.84 5.78
C ALA A 282 16.48 -5.88 6.48
N PRO A 283 17.21 -6.70 5.70
CA PRO A 283 17.96 -7.85 6.22
C PRO A 283 19.04 -7.46 7.24
N ASP A 284 19.51 -6.23 7.19
CA ASP A 284 20.51 -5.65 8.10
C ASP A 284 20.00 -5.49 9.54
N ILE A 285 18.68 -5.38 9.75
CA ILE A 285 18.05 -5.26 11.06
C ILE A 285 17.17 -6.46 11.43
N ALA A 286 17.09 -7.48 10.58
CA ALA A 286 16.31 -8.68 10.85
C ALA A 286 16.73 -9.35 12.18
N GLY A 287 15.77 -9.74 12.98
CA GLY A 287 15.96 -10.38 14.29
C GLY A 287 16.50 -9.46 15.41
N LYS A 288 16.70 -8.15 15.13
CA LYS A 288 17.19 -7.19 16.15
C LYS A 288 16.05 -6.51 16.94
N GLY A 289 14.80 -6.69 16.54
CA GLY A 289 13.65 -6.01 17.15
C GLY A 289 13.62 -4.49 16.87
N TRP A 290 14.30 -4.00 15.84
CA TRP A 290 14.46 -2.58 15.54
C TRP A 290 13.49 -2.04 14.48
N ALA A 291 12.69 -2.92 13.89
CA ALA A 291 11.68 -2.53 12.90
C ALA A 291 10.45 -1.93 13.57
N ASN A 292 9.97 -0.80 13.06
CA ASN A 292 8.69 -0.26 13.49
C ASN A 292 7.55 -1.06 12.83
N PRO A 293 6.64 -1.67 13.60
CA PRO A 293 5.54 -2.45 13.05
C PRO A 293 4.35 -1.59 12.55
N ALA A 294 4.43 -0.26 12.66
CA ALA A 294 3.29 0.61 12.35
C ALA A 294 2.85 0.52 10.89
N ALA A 295 3.78 0.45 9.92
CA ALA A 295 3.42 0.28 8.51
C ALA A 295 2.61 -1.00 8.26
N ALA A 296 3.00 -2.12 8.89
CA ALA A 296 2.26 -3.38 8.81
C ALA A 296 0.90 -3.30 9.51
N ALA A 297 0.82 -2.65 10.69
CA ALA A 297 -0.45 -2.42 11.40
C ALA A 297 -1.40 -1.52 10.59
N LEU A 298 -0.89 -0.46 9.96
CA LEU A 298 -1.67 0.41 9.08
C LEU A 298 -2.12 -0.32 7.80
N SER A 299 -1.27 -1.21 7.23
CA SER A 299 -1.68 -2.08 6.12
C SER A 299 -2.76 -3.07 6.54
N ALA A 300 -2.68 -3.60 7.76
CA ALA A 300 -3.73 -4.43 8.33
C ALA A 300 -5.04 -3.64 8.59
N ALA A 301 -4.95 -2.36 8.94
CA ALA A 301 -6.12 -1.48 9.00
C ALA A 301 -6.77 -1.30 7.61
N LEU A 302 -5.97 -1.13 6.54
CA LEU A 302 -6.47 -1.13 5.16
C LEU A 302 -7.13 -2.47 4.81
N CYS A 303 -6.58 -3.61 5.30
CA CYS A 303 -7.17 -4.93 5.12
C CYS A 303 -8.56 -5.02 5.77
N LEU A 304 -8.70 -4.61 7.03
CA LEU A 304 -9.99 -4.57 7.72
C LEU A 304 -11.01 -3.70 6.98
N ALA A 305 -10.58 -2.52 6.48
CA ALA A 305 -11.44 -1.67 5.66
C ALA A 305 -11.87 -2.38 4.37
N GLY A 306 -10.94 -3.04 3.66
CA GLY A 306 -11.23 -3.82 2.45
C GLY A 306 -12.15 -5.02 2.69
N LEU A 307 -12.17 -5.58 3.91
CA LEU A 307 -13.10 -6.61 4.36
C LEU A 307 -14.45 -6.05 4.83
N GLY A 308 -14.64 -4.72 4.83
CA GLY A 308 -15.84 -4.05 5.28
C GLY A 308 -15.93 -3.85 6.80
N GLU A 309 -14.88 -4.17 7.56
CA GLU A 309 -14.79 -3.98 9.01
C GLU A 309 -14.32 -2.56 9.35
N ARG A 310 -15.15 -1.58 8.97
CA ARG A 310 -14.86 -0.14 9.08
C ARG A 310 -14.38 0.28 10.47
N ASP A 311 -15.12 -0.09 11.50
CA ASP A 311 -14.85 0.40 12.86
C ASP A 311 -13.60 -0.24 13.44
N GLY A 312 -13.33 -1.50 13.10
CA GLY A 312 -12.06 -2.18 13.39
C GLY A 312 -10.87 -1.53 12.70
N ALA A 313 -11.03 -1.15 11.43
CA ALA A 313 -10.01 -0.44 10.65
C ALA A 313 -9.67 0.93 11.25
N LEU A 314 -10.69 1.72 11.58
CA LEU A 314 -10.53 3.03 12.22
C LEU A 314 -9.84 2.93 13.59
N ALA A 315 -10.21 1.94 14.39
CA ALA A 315 -9.60 1.74 15.71
C ALA A 315 -8.14 1.31 15.60
N LEU A 316 -7.81 0.41 14.67
CA LEU A 316 -6.43 -0.03 14.46
C LEU A 316 -5.52 1.11 13.93
N GLU A 317 -6.02 1.92 12.99
CA GLU A 317 -5.32 3.12 12.53
C GLU A 317 -5.06 4.10 13.67
N ALA A 318 -6.09 4.41 14.48
CA ALA A 318 -5.98 5.34 15.60
C ALA A 318 -5.07 4.82 16.71
N ALA A 319 -5.08 3.50 16.97
CA ALA A 319 -4.19 2.86 17.92
C ALA A 319 -2.72 2.97 17.48
N ALA A 320 -2.44 2.66 16.22
CA ALA A 320 -1.10 2.82 15.66
C ALA A 320 -0.62 4.27 15.74
N ALA A 321 -1.46 5.23 15.34
CA ALA A 321 -1.16 6.67 15.44
C ALA A 321 -0.88 7.11 16.88
N SER A 322 -1.68 6.66 17.85
CA SER A 322 -1.49 6.98 19.26
C SER A 322 -0.17 6.45 19.82
N VAL A 323 0.23 5.23 19.45
CA VAL A 323 1.51 4.65 19.88
C VAL A 323 2.67 5.38 19.22
N LEU A 324 2.59 5.69 17.93
CA LEU A 324 3.61 6.45 17.21
C LEU A 324 3.92 7.81 17.88
N ALA A 325 2.90 8.50 18.38
CA ALA A 325 3.07 9.78 19.08
C ALA A 325 3.87 9.67 20.39
N GLU A 326 4.00 8.47 20.95
CA GLU A 326 4.73 8.21 22.19
C GLU A 326 6.16 7.68 21.96
N LEU A 327 6.52 7.35 20.71
CA LEU A 327 7.83 6.79 20.41
C LEU A 327 8.91 7.87 20.39
N PRO A 328 10.03 7.67 21.11
CA PRO A 328 11.16 8.62 21.07
C PRO A 328 11.92 8.61 19.74
N ALA A 329 11.80 7.53 18.96
CA ALA A 329 12.31 7.43 17.59
C ALA A 329 11.44 6.48 16.78
N LEU A 330 11.39 6.65 15.47
CA LEU A 330 10.53 5.86 14.59
C LEU A 330 11.13 4.53 14.14
N ALA A 331 12.40 4.27 14.42
CA ALA A 331 13.07 2.99 14.14
C ALA A 331 14.39 2.86 14.92
N GLY A 332 14.93 1.65 14.98
CA GLY A 332 16.23 1.36 15.59
C GLY A 332 16.20 1.15 17.10
N PRO A 333 17.38 1.07 17.75
CA PRO A 333 17.46 0.71 19.17
C PRO A 333 16.90 1.80 20.12
N GLY A 334 16.69 3.02 19.61
CA GLY A 334 16.11 4.14 20.36
C GLY A 334 14.59 4.25 20.27
N MET A 335 13.90 3.28 19.69
CA MET A 335 12.45 3.32 19.40
C MET A 335 11.57 3.28 20.66
N GLY A 336 12.13 2.96 21.84
CA GLY A 336 11.38 2.92 23.10
C GLY A 336 10.68 1.58 23.38
N GLY A 337 11.10 0.53 22.70
CA GLY A 337 10.65 -0.84 22.77
C GLY A 337 11.13 -1.64 21.56
N ASP A 338 11.04 -2.97 21.59
CA ASP A 338 11.27 -3.79 20.42
C ASP A 338 10.01 -3.88 19.54
N THR A 339 10.15 -4.44 18.33
CA THR A 339 9.06 -4.61 17.35
C THR A 339 7.84 -5.28 17.97
N ALA A 340 8.04 -6.35 18.75
CA ALA A 340 6.97 -7.11 19.37
C ALA A 340 6.28 -6.33 20.50
N GLU A 341 7.03 -5.58 21.30
CA GLU A 341 6.49 -4.73 22.35
C GLU A 341 5.64 -3.60 21.79
N ILE A 342 6.12 -2.92 20.76
CA ILE A 342 5.35 -1.87 20.09
C ILE A 342 4.09 -2.46 19.46
N GLY A 343 4.16 -3.64 18.84
CA GLY A 343 2.99 -4.36 18.35
C GLY A 343 1.95 -4.65 19.44
N ARG A 344 2.39 -5.10 20.64
CA ARG A 344 1.49 -5.28 21.78
C ARG A 344 0.85 -3.96 22.24
N ARG A 345 1.63 -2.87 22.33
CA ARG A 345 1.09 -1.53 22.68
C ARG A 345 0.03 -1.08 21.71
N ILE A 346 0.21 -1.33 20.40
CA ILE A 346 -0.82 -1.04 19.38
C ILE A 346 -2.06 -1.89 19.64
N ALA A 347 -1.94 -3.19 19.84
CA ALA A 347 -3.06 -4.10 20.11
C ALA A 347 -3.84 -3.71 21.38
N ASP A 348 -3.14 -3.42 22.48
CA ASP A 348 -3.76 -2.96 23.72
C ASP A 348 -4.52 -1.66 23.53
N ARG A 349 -3.96 -0.72 22.76
CA ARG A 349 -4.58 0.59 22.49
C ARG A 349 -5.84 0.48 21.64
N VAL A 350 -5.98 -0.56 20.79
CA VAL A 350 -7.20 -0.80 20.00
C VAL A 350 -8.43 -0.92 20.90
N THR A 351 -8.29 -1.41 22.12
CA THR A 351 -9.44 -1.69 23.02
C THR A 351 -10.17 -0.43 23.50
N ASP A 352 -9.49 0.71 23.61
CA ASP A 352 -10.01 1.94 24.23
C ASP A 352 -9.83 3.22 23.39
N VAL A 353 -9.13 3.14 22.26
CA VAL A 353 -8.85 4.31 21.41
C VAL A 353 -10.15 4.92 20.85
N ASP A 354 -10.16 6.26 20.77
CA ASP A 354 -11.19 7.02 20.06
C ASP A 354 -10.66 7.44 18.68
N PRO A 355 -11.20 6.87 17.58
CA PRO A 355 -10.77 7.21 16.22
C PRO A 355 -10.92 8.71 15.86
N ALA A 356 -11.83 9.43 16.49
CA ALA A 356 -12.04 10.85 16.23
C ALA A 356 -10.84 11.72 16.63
N LYS A 357 -9.93 11.22 17.47
CA LYS A 357 -8.71 11.92 17.88
C LYS A 357 -7.68 12.11 16.76
N ILE A 358 -7.76 11.31 15.69
CA ILE A 358 -6.85 11.42 14.55
C ILE A 358 -7.50 12.05 13.30
N GLY A 359 -8.73 12.52 13.39
CA GLY A 359 -9.45 13.19 12.30
C GLY A 359 -10.92 12.79 12.23
N ASP A 360 -11.64 13.31 11.25
CA ASP A 360 -13.04 12.99 11.01
C ASP A 360 -13.18 11.54 10.48
N PRO A 361 -13.77 10.60 11.24
CA PRO A 361 -13.93 9.21 10.82
C PRO A 361 -14.74 9.06 9.53
N GLU A 362 -15.71 9.95 9.25
CA GLU A 362 -16.55 9.86 8.05
C GLU A 362 -15.80 10.23 6.76
N ARG A 363 -14.75 11.04 6.88
CA ARG A 363 -13.88 11.45 5.76
C ARG A 363 -12.57 10.67 5.70
N SER A 364 -12.37 9.71 6.60
CA SER A 364 -11.15 8.92 6.63
C SER A 364 -11.03 8.00 5.41
N LEU A 365 -9.81 7.65 5.06
CA LEU A 365 -9.52 6.65 4.04
C LEU A 365 -10.18 5.30 4.39
N MET A 366 -10.13 4.87 5.66
CA MET A 366 -10.68 3.59 6.10
C MET A 366 -12.19 3.51 5.84
N THR A 367 -12.93 4.59 6.10
CA THR A 367 -14.36 4.68 5.78
C THR A 367 -14.61 4.66 4.27
N GLY A 368 -13.80 5.37 3.49
CA GLY A 368 -13.87 5.36 2.04
C GLY A 368 -13.67 3.96 1.47
N LEU A 369 -12.64 3.25 1.90
CA LEU A 369 -12.34 1.89 1.45
C LEU A 369 -13.41 0.88 1.89
N ALA A 370 -13.91 0.96 3.12
CA ALA A 370 -14.97 0.07 3.60
C ALA A 370 -16.28 0.22 2.79
N ARG A 371 -16.56 1.41 2.25
CA ARG A 371 -17.67 1.63 1.31
C ARG A 371 -17.43 1.03 -0.07
N LEU A 372 -16.17 0.84 -0.45
CA LEU A 372 -15.76 0.23 -1.73
C LEU A 372 -15.54 -1.28 -1.64
N ALA A 373 -15.55 -1.86 -0.44
CA ALA A 373 -15.39 -3.28 -0.22
C ALA A 373 -16.40 -4.09 -1.07
N PRO A 374 -15.99 -5.18 -1.71
CA PRO A 374 -16.89 -6.09 -2.42
C PRO A 374 -17.94 -6.63 -1.44
N ARG A 375 -19.19 -6.73 -1.90
CA ARG A 375 -20.32 -7.26 -1.09
C ARG A 375 -20.48 -8.74 -1.29
#